data_2ea5fd458f922b84dd915b5a625545bf
#
_entry.id   2ea5fd458f922b84dd915b5a625545bf
#
_cell.length_a   1.000
_cell.length_b   1.000
_cell.length_c   1.000
_cell.angle_alpha   90.00
_cell.angle_beta   90.00
_cell.angle_gamma   90.00
#
_symmetry.space_group_name_H-M   'P 1'
#
loop_
_entity.id
_entity.type
_entity.pdbx_description
1 polymer ?
#
loop_
_entity_poly.entity_id
_entity_poly.type
_entity_poly.pdbx_seq_one_letter_code
_entity_poly.pdbx_strand_id
1 'polypeptide(L)'
;MTMTLAFDVYGTLVDPMGMSRLLAEDAGDRAEAVAALWREKQLEFSFRKGLMKVYEDFGVCTRQALRYAMATHKLTLSEERENALMAAYLSLPAFEDALPALKSLRGEYPLFAFSNGGYPALEKVLGHNDLLDQFEGLVSVDDIKSFKPDPAVYTYARRATGSWEKPLCLVSSNAWDVIGARAAGLLAIWVQRDPNKVFEDWGIQPSAVINSLSELQETLKNL
;
A
#
# COMPACT_ATOMS: atom_id res chain seq x y z
N MET A 1 27.27 -1.28 -4.82
CA MET A 1 26.15 -2.15 -5.29
C MET A 1 24.89 -1.30 -5.29
N THR A 2 24.10 -1.33 -6.34
CA THR A 2 22.90 -0.50 -6.45
C THR A 2 21.81 -1.03 -5.51
N MET A 3 21.21 -0.15 -4.71
CA MET A 3 20.07 -0.43 -3.83
C MET A 3 18.84 -0.79 -4.66
N THR A 4 18.04 -1.74 -4.20
CA THR A 4 16.72 -2.05 -4.79
C THR A 4 15.64 -1.28 -4.04
N LEU A 5 14.65 -0.75 -4.75
CA LEU A 5 13.52 -0.04 -4.16
C LEU A 5 12.24 -0.88 -4.27
N ALA A 6 11.55 -1.04 -3.15
CA ALA A 6 10.24 -1.68 -3.07
C ALA A 6 9.20 -0.62 -2.68
N PHE A 7 8.23 -0.38 -3.55
CA PHE A 7 7.17 0.61 -3.32
C PHE A 7 5.91 -0.08 -2.82
N ASP A 8 5.44 0.34 -1.65
CA ASP A 8 4.06 0.06 -1.28
C ASP A 8 3.10 0.73 -2.27
N VAL A 9 1.90 0.16 -2.44
CA VAL A 9 0.96 0.60 -3.49
C VAL A 9 -0.16 1.45 -2.91
N TYR A 10 -1.00 0.86 -2.05
CA TYR A 10 -2.21 1.54 -1.55
C TYR A 10 -1.89 2.54 -0.43
N GLY A 11 -2.13 3.81 -0.70
CA GLY A 11 -1.81 4.95 0.15
C GLY A 11 -0.45 5.58 -0.18
N THR A 12 0.40 4.88 -0.96
CA THR A 12 1.73 5.36 -1.36
C THR A 12 1.77 5.80 -2.82
N LEU A 13 1.38 4.94 -3.73
CA LEU A 13 1.30 5.23 -5.17
C LEU A 13 -0.12 5.61 -5.62
N VAL A 14 -1.14 4.95 -5.05
CA VAL A 14 -2.55 5.20 -5.34
C VAL A 14 -3.29 5.62 -4.08
N ASP A 15 -4.32 6.46 -4.23
CA ASP A 15 -5.07 7.04 -3.11
C ASP A 15 -6.35 6.24 -2.80
N PRO A 16 -6.36 5.41 -1.72
CA PRO A 16 -7.56 4.68 -1.32
C PRO A 16 -8.68 5.58 -0.79
N MET A 17 -8.36 6.83 -0.37
CA MET A 17 -9.38 7.78 0.09
C MET A 17 -10.20 8.36 -1.06
N GLY A 18 -9.76 8.20 -2.30
CA GLY A 18 -10.55 8.50 -3.49
C GLY A 18 -11.91 7.78 -3.53
N MET A 19 -12.07 6.68 -2.78
CA MET A 19 -13.34 5.97 -2.64
C MET A 19 -14.44 6.80 -1.95
N SER A 20 -14.10 7.81 -1.18
CA SER A 20 -15.09 8.67 -0.49
C SER A 20 -16.04 9.36 -1.48
N ARG A 21 -15.52 9.77 -2.65
CA ARG A 21 -16.31 10.41 -3.71
C ARG A 21 -17.38 9.45 -4.27
N LEU A 22 -17.03 8.19 -4.45
CA LEU A 22 -17.96 7.18 -4.96
C LEU A 22 -19.00 6.77 -3.90
N LEU A 23 -18.62 6.78 -2.63
CA LEU A 23 -19.49 6.50 -1.51
C LEU A 23 -20.48 7.64 -1.21
N ALA A 24 -20.30 8.84 -1.79
CA ALA A 24 -21.21 9.96 -1.57
C ALA A 24 -22.65 9.65 -2.02
N GLU A 25 -22.83 8.83 -3.05
CA GLU A 25 -24.16 8.38 -3.50
C GLU A 25 -24.87 7.50 -2.47
N ASP A 26 -24.12 6.70 -1.70
CA ASP A 26 -24.65 5.72 -0.76
C ASP A 26 -24.70 6.25 0.68
N ALA A 27 -23.77 7.13 1.03
CA ALA A 27 -23.52 7.58 2.41
C ALA A 27 -23.75 9.09 2.64
N GLY A 28 -23.93 9.88 1.58
CA GLY A 28 -24.11 11.35 1.69
C GLY A 28 -22.96 11.97 2.50
N ASP A 29 -23.31 12.79 3.48
CA ASP A 29 -22.34 13.50 4.34
C ASP A 29 -21.44 12.58 5.18
N ARG A 30 -21.75 11.27 5.24
CA ARG A 30 -20.95 10.27 5.96
C ARG A 30 -19.92 9.57 5.09
N ALA A 31 -19.81 9.90 3.81
CA ALA A 31 -18.96 9.20 2.85
C ALA A 31 -17.48 9.16 3.25
N GLU A 32 -16.95 10.27 3.76
CA GLU A 32 -15.56 10.33 4.26
C GLU A 32 -15.35 9.44 5.49
N ALA A 33 -16.29 9.47 6.44
CA ALA A 33 -16.22 8.63 7.64
C ALA A 33 -16.33 7.13 7.29
N VAL A 34 -17.20 6.78 6.34
CA VAL A 34 -17.33 5.40 5.83
C VAL A 34 -16.04 4.98 5.12
N ALA A 35 -15.46 5.82 4.25
CA ALA A 35 -14.22 5.51 3.55
C ALA A 35 -13.06 5.33 4.52
N ALA A 36 -12.93 6.19 5.52
CA ALA A 36 -11.89 6.09 6.56
C ALA A 36 -12.04 4.79 7.37
N LEU A 37 -13.25 4.48 7.83
CA LEU A 37 -13.51 3.24 8.56
C LEU A 37 -13.31 2.01 7.67
N TRP A 38 -13.69 2.07 6.40
CA TRP A 38 -13.43 1.00 5.44
C TRP A 38 -11.93 0.72 5.34
N ARG A 39 -11.11 1.75 5.13
CA ARG A 39 -9.65 1.62 5.05
C ARG A 39 -9.05 1.10 6.35
N GLU A 40 -9.48 1.61 7.50
CA GLU A 40 -9.03 1.16 8.82
C GLU A 40 -9.30 -0.34 9.00
N LYS A 41 -10.55 -0.78 8.77
CA LYS A 41 -10.95 -2.19 8.96
C LYS A 41 -10.36 -3.13 7.93
N GLN A 42 -10.09 -2.65 6.72
CA GLN A 42 -9.38 -3.42 5.70
C GLN A 42 -7.99 -3.85 6.20
N LEU A 43 -7.25 -2.91 6.78
CA LEU A 43 -5.93 -3.19 7.36
C LEU A 43 -6.05 -4.04 8.62
N GLU A 44 -6.93 -3.67 9.54
CA GLU A 44 -7.14 -4.40 10.79
C GLU A 44 -7.52 -5.86 10.54
N PHE A 45 -8.42 -6.14 9.59
CA PHE A 45 -8.83 -7.50 9.25
C PHE A 45 -7.70 -8.30 8.61
N SER A 46 -6.90 -7.67 7.74
CA SER A 46 -5.73 -8.33 7.17
C SER A 46 -4.70 -8.69 8.26
N PHE A 47 -4.41 -7.78 9.19
CA PHE A 47 -3.50 -8.03 10.32
C PHE A 47 -4.00 -9.17 11.20
N ARG A 48 -5.28 -9.15 11.57
CA ARG A 48 -5.90 -10.21 12.38
C ARG A 48 -5.83 -11.57 11.69
N LYS A 49 -6.14 -11.64 10.39
CA LYS A 49 -6.07 -12.88 9.62
C LYS A 49 -4.65 -13.40 9.50
N GLY A 50 -3.68 -12.51 9.27
CA GLY A 50 -2.27 -12.87 9.27
C GLY A 50 -1.83 -13.45 10.62
N LEU A 51 -2.18 -12.79 11.72
CA LEU A 51 -1.85 -13.23 13.08
C LEU A 51 -2.52 -14.56 13.45
N MET A 52 -3.79 -14.73 13.07
CA MET A 52 -4.54 -15.98 13.32
C MET A 52 -4.14 -17.12 12.38
N LYS A 53 -3.32 -16.86 11.35
CA LYS A 53 -2.95 -17.82 10.30
C LYS A 53 -4.16 -18.37 9.50
N VAL A 54 -5.19 -17.54 9.33
CA VAL A 54 -6.38 -17.81 8.52
C VAL A 54 -6.40 -16.88 7.31
N TYR A 55 -5.39 -16.99 6.48
CA TYR A 55 -5.21 -16.12 5.32
C TYR A 55 -6.38 -16.23 4.34
N GLU A 56 -6.87 -15.09 3.90
CA GLU A 56 -7.71 -14.90 2.73
C GLU A 56 -7.11 -13.71 1.96
N ASP A 57 -7.31 -13.65 0.65
CA ASP A 57 -6.72 -12.56 -0.13
C ASP A 57 -7.20 -11.17 0.33
N PHE A 58 -6.42 -10.14 -0.02
CA PHE A 58 -6.69 -8.78 0.42
C PHE A 58 -8.01 -8.22 -0.10
N GLY A 59 -8.49 -8.70 -1.27
CA GLY A 59 -9.80 -8.34 -1.82
C GLY A 59 -10.94 -8.81 -0.93
N VAL A 60 -10.81 -10.01 -0.33
CA VAL A 60 -11.78 -10.51 0.67
C VAL A 60 -11.78 -9.62 1.90
N CYS A 61 -10.59 -9.26 2.43
CA CYS A 61 -10.48 -8.30 3.54
C CYS A 61 -11.13 -6.96 3.19
N THR A 62 -10.89 -6.46 1.98
CA THR A 62 -11.46 -5.21 1.47
C THR A 62 -12.99 -5.24 1.46
N ARG A 63 -13.57 -6.30 0.93
CA ARG A 63 -15.03 -6.49 0.85
C ARG A 63 -15.66 -6.62 2.25
N GLN A 64 -15.06 -7.41 3.12
CA GLN A 64 -15.54 -7.57 4.50
C GLN A 64 -15.49 -6.26 5.28
N ALA A 65 -14.44 -5.46 5.08
CA ALA A 65 -14.29 -4.16 5.71
C ALA A 65 -15.33 -3.14 5.18
N LEU A 66 -15.64 -3.17 3.86
CA LEU A 66 -16.72 -2.35 3.30
C LEU A 66 -18.05 -2.67 3.96
N ARG A 67 -18.42 -3.95 4.03
CA ARG A 67 -19.67 -4.40 4.68
C ARG A 67 -19.72 -3.96 6.14
N TYR A 68 -18.61 -4.08 6.87
CA TYR A 68 -18.51 -3.63 8.25
C TYR A 68 -18.71 -2.11 8.38
N ALA A 69 -18.04 -1.31 7.55
CA ALA A 69 -18.15 0.14 7.57
C ALA A 69 -19.60 0.60 7.27
N MET A 70 -20.23 0.01 6.26
CA MET A 70 -21.62 0.30 5.92
C MET A 70 -22.56 -0.05 7.07
N ALA A 71 -22.44 -1.24 7.65
CA ALA A 71 -23.28 -1.68 8.77
C ALA A 71 -23.10 -0.79 10.02
N THR A 72 -21.86 -0.37 10.33
CA THR A 72 -21.56 0.53 11.45
C THR A 72 -22.28 1.87 11.29
N HIS A 73 -22.36 2.37 10.07
CA HIS A 73 -23.08 3.60 9.75
C HIS A 73 -24.58 3.38 9.47
N LYS A 74 -25.11 2.16 9.68
CA LYS A 74 -26.52 1.78 9.43
C LYS A 74 -26.92 2.04 7.97
N LEU A 75 -26.01 1.75 7.04
CA LEU A 75 -26.21 1.83 5.61
C LEU A 75 -26.25 0.43 5.02
N THR A 76 -26.95 0.30 3.89
CA THR A 76 -27.06 -0.97 3.13
C THR A 76 -26.60 -0.73 1.70
N LEU A 77 -25.96 -1.73 1.10
CA LEU A 77 -25.62 -1.75 -0.32
C LEU A 77 -26.37 -2.92 -0.99
N SER A 78 -26.80 -2.71 -2.22
CA SER A 78 -27.12 -3.85 -3.08
C SER A 78 -25.86 -4.62 -3.45
N GLU A 79 -25.99 -5.87 -3.83
CA GLU A 79 -24.87 -6.68 -4.29
C GLU A 79 -24.19 -6.05 -5.53
N GLU A 80 -24.98 -5.50 -6.43
CA GLU A 80 -24.50 -4.78 -7.62
C GLU A 80 -23.64 -3.58 -7.23
N ARG A 81 -24.11 -2.79 -6.26
CA ARG A 81 -23.37 -1.60 -5.79
C ARG A 81 -22.10 -1.98 -5.05
N GLU A 82 -22.14 -3.01 -4.21
CA GLU A 82 -20.95 -3.56 -3.57
C GLU A 82 -19.90 -3.98 -4.61
N ASN A 83 -20.33 -4.73 -5.64
CA ASN A 83 -19.44 -5.17 -6.71
C ASN A 83 -18.88 -4.00 -7.52
N ALA A 84 -19.67 -2.94 -7.77
CA ALA A 84 -19.19 -1.73 -8.44
C ALA A 84 -18.12 -1.00 -7.62
N LEU A 85 -18.30 -0.85 -6.30
CA LEU A 85 -17.30 -0.26 -5.42
C LEU A 85 -16.02 -1.10 -5.35
N MET A 86 -16.14 -2.42 -5.29
CA MET A 86 -14.99 -3.32 -5.33
C MET A 86 -14.24 -3.24 -6.68
N ALA A 87 -14.95 -3.08 -7.79
CA ALA A 87 -14.33 -2.88 -9.10
C ALA A 87 -13.60 -1.52 -9.18
N ALA A 88 -14.21 -0.46 -8.66
CA ALA A 88 -13.63 0.87 -8.61
C ALA A 88 -12.35 0.91 -7.74
N TYR A 89 -12.28 0.10 -6.69
CA TYR A 89 -11.08 -0.03 -5.86
C TYR A 89 -9.85 -0.52 -6.64
N LEU A 90 -10.07 -1.23 -7.75
CA LEU A 90 -9.02 -1.70 -8.66
C LEU A 90 -8.60 -0.66 -9.71
N SER A 91 -9.23 0.52 -9.71
CA SER A 91 -8.92 1.65 -10.61
C SER A 91 -8.78 2.97 -9.85
N LEU A 92 -8.33 2.89 -8.60
CA LEU A 92 -8.01 4.05 -7.77
C LEU A 92 -6.99 4.94 -8.49
N PRO A 93 -7.14 6.28 -8.46
CA PRO A 93 -6.18 7.19 -9.07
C PRO A 93 -4.84 7.15 -8.35
N ALA A 94 -3.76 7.28 -9.11
CA ALA A 94 -2.43 7.50 -8.54
C ALA A 94 -2.29 8.93 -8.00
N PHE A 95 -1.38 9.10 -7.04
CA PHE A 95 -0.90 10.42 -6.68
C PHE A 95 -0.12 11.04 -7.86
N GLU A 96 -0.25 12.34 -8.04
CA GLU A 96 0.33 13.07 -9.19
C GLU A 96 1.86 12.93 -9.31
N ASP A 97 2.55 12.76 -8.19
CA ASP A 97 4.00 12.60 -8.13
C ASP A 97 4.47 11.15 -8.39
N ALA A 98 3.58 10.16 -8.43
CA ALA A 98 3.96 8.76 -8.51
C ALA A 98 4.65 8.43 -9.84
N LEU A 99 4.01 8.69 -10.97
CA LEU A 99 4.57 8.37 -12.29
C LEU A 99 5.85 9.15 -12.60
N PRO A 100 5.93 10.48 -12.36
CA PRO A 100 7.17 11.23 -12.56
C PRO A 100 8.33 10.71 -11.72
N ALA A 101 8.08 10.40 -10.44
CA ALA A 101 9.12 9.88 -9.54
C ALA A 101 9.63 8.51 -10.00
N LEU A 102 8.75 7.57 -10.34
CA LEU A 102 9.16 6.26 -10.84
C LEU A 102 9.98 6.37 -12.14
N LYS A 103 9.55 7.23 -13.07
CA LYS A 103 10.31 7.48 -14.31
C LYS A 103 11.70 8.05 -14.05
N SER A 104 11.86 8.92 -13.07
CA SER A 104 13.17 9.49 -12.74
C SER A 104 14.14 8.51 -12.12
N LEU A 105 13.63 7.48 -11.44
CA LEU A 105 14.43 6.46 -10.75
C LEU A 105 14.73 5.26 -11.65
N ARG A 106 13.88 5.02 -12.66
CA ARG A 106 14.03 3.90 -13.58
C ARG A 106 15.37 3.98 -14.32
N GLY A 107 16.13 2.89 -14.31
CA GLY A 107 17.44 2.80 -14.90
C GLY A 107 18.60 3.11 -13.95
N GLU A 108 18.34 3.83 -12.85
CA GLU A 108 19.31 4.01 -11.76
C GLU A 108 19.14 2.94 -10.68
N TYR A 109 17.88 2.55 -10.39
CA TYR A 109 17.51 1.60 -9.36
C TYR A 109 16.57 0.51 -9.91
N PRO A 110 16.73 -0.77 -9.51
CA PRO A 110 15.69 -1.78 -9.70
C PRO A 110 14.45 -1.40 -8.88
N LEU A 111 13.28 -1.28 -9.54
CA LEU A 111 12.03 -0.87 -8.91
C LEU A 111 11.07 -2.05 -8.85
N PHE A 112 10.47 -2.28 -7.69
CA PHE A 112 9.45 -3.31 -7.48
C PHE A 112 8.23 -2.73 -6.79
N ALA A 113 7.03 -3.13 -7.21
CA ALA A 113 5.81 -2.87 -6.45
C ALA A 113 5.63 -3.98 -5.41
N PHE A 114 5.43 -3.62 -4.14
CA PHE A 114 5.35 -4.56 -3.02
C PHE A 114 4.08 -4.32 -2.19
N SER A 115 3.13 -5.26 -2.22
CA SER A 115 1.79 -5.01 -1.70
C SER A 115 1.16 -6.20 -0.98
N ASN A 116 0.18 -5.87 -0.12
CA ASN A 116 -0.77 -6.85 0.43
C ASN A 116 -1.80 -7.33 -0.62
N GLY A 117 -1.97 -6.63 -1.74
CA GLY A 117 -2.84 -7.02 -2.83
C GLY A 117 -2.27 -8.18 -3.65
N GLY A 118 -3.15 -9.05 -4.16
CA GLY A 118 -2.79 -10.11 -5.10
C GLY A 118 -2.42 -9.58 -6.49
N TYR A 119 -1.71 -10.37 -7.28
CA TYR A 119 -1.21 -9.99 -8.61
C TYR A 119 -2.28 -9.41 -9.55
N PRO A 120 -3.49 -10.01 -9.70
CA PRO A 120 -4.49 -9.46 -10.61
C PRO A 120 -4.96 -8.04 -10.21
N ALA A 121 -5.02 -7.76 -8.90
CA ALA A 121 -5.39 -6.44 -8.40
C ALA A 121 -4.27 -5.42 -8.63
N LEU A 122 -3.01 -5.83 -8.42
CA LEU A 122 -1.84 -4.98 -8.65
C LEU A 122 -1.69 -4.63 -10.13
N GLU A 123 -1.74 -5.62 -11.02
CA GLU A 123 -1.68 -5.41 -12.46
C GLU A 123 -2.75 -4.43 -12.92
N LYS A 124 -3.98 -4.59 -12.43
CA LYS A 124 -5.09 -3.73 -12.81
C LYS A 124 -4.93 -2.29 -12.31
N VAL A 125 -4.62 -2.09 -11.03
CA VAL A 125 -4.51 -0.74 -10.46
C VAL A 125 -3.27 0.00 -10.97
N LEU A 126 -2.14 -0.69 -11.13
CA LEU A 126 -0.92 -0.09 -11.66
C LEU A 126 -1.03 0.16 -13.17
N GLY A 127 -1.64 -0.76 -13.93
CA GLY A 127 -1.89 -0.59 -15.36
C GLY A 127 -2.86 0.56 -15.65
N HIS A 128 -3.92 0.72 -14.84
CA HIS A 128 -4.85 1.85 -14.97
C HIS A 128 -4.18 3.22 -14.86
N ASN A 129 -3.05 3.31 -14.17
CA ASN A 129 -2.31 4.54 -13.89
C ASN A 129 -0.98 4.66 -14.66
N ASP A 130 -0.73 3.81 -15.66
CA ASP A 130 0.53 3.75 -16.43
C ASP A 130 1.78 3.53 -15.55
N LEU A 131 1.61 2.94 -14.37
CA LEU A 131 2.70 2.68 -13.43
C LEU A 131 3.32 1.30 -13.62
N LEU A 132 2.59 0.34 -14.19
CA LEU A 132 3.00 -1.06 -14.25
C LEU A 132 4.36 -1.25 -14.92
N ASP A 133 4.55 -0.60 -16.06
CA ASP A 133 5.78 -0.70 -16.88
C ASP A 133 7.00 -0.01 -16.24
N GLN A 134 6.82 0.69 -15.13
CA GLN A 134 7.94 1.31 -14.41
C GLN A 134 8.66 0.32 -13.51
N PHE A 135 8.05 -0.81 -13.19
CA PHE A 135 8.57 -1.81 -12.29
C PHE A 135 9.24 -2.97 -13.05
N GLU A 136 10.32 -3.50 -12.48
CA GLU A 136 10.95 -4.75 -12.95
C GLU A 136 10.11 -5.97 -12.55
N GLY A 137 9.29 -5.83 -11.50
CA GLY A 137 8.38 -6.89 -11.06
C GLY A 137 7.44 -6.46 -9.95
N LEU A 138 6.48 -7.33 -9.71
CA LEU A 138 5.52 -7.22 -8.62
C LEU A 138 5.86 -8.23 -7.53
N VAL A 139 5.71 -7.83 -6.28
CA VAL A 139 5.89 -8.70 -5.10
C VAL A 139 4.59 -8.66 -4.31
N SER A 140 3.87 -9.76 -4.32
CA SER A 140 2.62 -9.91 -3.57
C SER A 140 2.85 -10.78 -2.34
N VAL A 141 2.29 -10.37 -1.21
CA VAL A 141 2.28 -11.20 0.01
C VAL A 141 1.42 -12.46 -0.13
N ASP A 142 0.60 -12.53 -1.19
CA ASP A 142 -0.23 -13.70 -1.50
C ASP A 142 0.62 -14.96 -1.70
N ASP A 143 1.86 -14.83 -2.18
CA ASP A 143 2.77 -15.95 -2.38
C ASP A 143 3.14 -16.68 -1.08
N ILE A 144 3.12 -15.99 0.04
CA ILE A 144 3.45 -16.58 1.35
C ILE A 144 2.27 -16.65 2.31
N LYS A 145 1.08 -16.30 1.82
CA LYS A 145 -0.18 -16.37 2.58
C LYS A 145 -0.10 -15.69 3.96
N SER A 146 0.48 -14.49 3.96
CA SER A 146 0.56 -13.61 5.15
C SER A 146 0.30 -12.16 4.73
N PHE A 147 0.43 -11.22 5.66
CA PHE A 147 0.25 -9.79 5.41
C PHE A 147 1.38 -9.01 6.04
N LYS A 148 1.77 -7.88 5.43
CA LYS A 148 2.53 -6.86 6.14
C LYS A 148 1.76 -6.49 7.42
N PRO A 149 2.40 -6.28 8.56
CA PRO A 149 3.85 -6.21 8.81
C PRO A 149 4.49 -7.51 9.33
N ASP A 150 4.02 -8.71 8.97
CA ASP A 150 4.70 -9.97 9.32
C ASP A 150 6.15 -9.93 8.82
N PRO A 151 7.19 -10.17 9.65
CA PRO A 151 8.59 -10.19 9.24
C PRO A 151 8.90 -11.14 8.07
N ALA A 152 8.14 -12.25 7.95
CA ALA A 152 8.28 -13.19 6.85
C ALA A 152 8.00 -12.54 5.48
N VAL A 153 7.11 -11.54 5.44
CA VAL A 153 6.76 -10.79 4.22
C VAL A 153 7.95 -9.99 3.71
N TYR A 154 8.68 -9.32 4.59
CA TYR A 154 9.87 -8.54 4.21
C TYR A 154 11.06 -9.44 3.85
N THR A 155 11.21 -10.58 4.53
CA THR A 155 12.18 -11.61 4.16
C THR A 155 11.88 -12.16 2.76
N TYR A 156 10.60 -12.43 2.48
CA TYR A 156 10.16 -12.84 1.14
C TYR A 156 10.47 -11.76 0.09
N ALA A 157 10.19 -10.49 0.38
CA ALA A 157 10.49 -9.39 -0.54
C ALA A 157 11.97 -9.34 -0.90
N ARG A 158 12.89 -9.52 0.05
CA ARG A 158 14.34 -9.61 -0.24
C ARG A 158 14.67 -10.74 -1.22
N ARG A 159 14.03 -11.90 -1.07
CA ARG A 159 14.23 -13.04 -1.95
C ARG A 159 13.65 -12.77 -3.35
N ALA A 160 12.40 -12.30 -3.42
CA ALA A 160 11.70 -12.08 -4.68
C ALA A 160 12.35 -10.99 -5.54
N THR A 161 12.97 -9.99 -4.91
CA THR A 161 13.71 -8.90 -5.58
C THR A 161 15.19 -9.21 -5.82
N GLY A 162 15.69 -10.38 -5.42
CA GLY A 162 17.11 -10.72 -5.51
C GLY A 162 18.02 -9.86 -4.63
N SER A 163 17.51 -9.29 -3.54
CA SER A 163 18.21 -8.31 -2.70
C SER A 163 18.81 -8.92 -1.42
N TRP A 164 19.30 -10.18 -1.49
CA TRP A 164 19.95 -10.80 -0.34
C TRP A 164 21.27 -10.13 0.05
N GLU A 165 22.07 -9.80 -0.96
CA GLU A 165 23.42 -9.21 -0.81
C GLU A 165 23.42 -7.69 -1.07
N LYS A 166 22.25 -7.12 -1.35
CA LYS A 166 22.07 -5.69 -1.66
C LYS A 166 21.08 -5.07 -0.69
N PRO A 167 21.20 -3.78 -0.40
CA PRO A 167 20.17 -3.09 0.37
C PRO A 167 18.83 -3.12 -0.37
N LEU A 168 17.75 -3.46 0.36
CA LEU A 168 16.37 -3.25 -0.05
C LEU A 168 15.81 -2.10 0.76
N CYS A 169 15.29 -1.09 0.09
CA CYS A 169 14.64 0.05 0.71
C CYS A 169 13.15 0.02 0.39
N LEU A 170 12.32 -0.03 1.44
CA LEU A 170 10.88 0.16 1.31
C LEU A 170 10.57 1.66 1.20
N VAL A 171 9.67 2.02 0.29
CA VAL A 171 9.08 3.36 0.19
C VAL A 171 7.58 3.22 0.47
N SER A 172 7.11 3.77 1.58
CA SER A 172 5.72 3.62 2.01
C SER A 172 5.22 4.85 2.77
N SER A 173 3.95 5.22 2.56
CA SER A 173 3.25 6.23 3.37
C SER A 173 2.57 5.64 4.61
N ASN A 174 2.51 4.32 4.70
CA ASN A 174 1.96 3.63 5.85
C ASN A 174 3.03 3.47 6.94
N ALA A 175 2.92 4.21 8.05
CA ALA A 175 3.91 4.18 9.13
C ALA A 175 4.15 2.75 9.67
N TRP A 176 3.09 1.97 9.86
CA TRP A 176 3.17 0.58 10.30
C TRP A 176 3.97 -0.33 9.33
N ASP A 177 3.92 -0.06 8.02
CA ASP A 177 4.70 -0.81 7.00
C ASP A 177 6.18 -0.43 7.07
N VAL A 178 6.48 0.87 7.23
CA VAL A 178 7.84 1.38 7.46
C VAL A 178 8.44 0.77 8.72
N ILE A 179 7.70 0.76 9.83
CA ILE A 179 8.12 0.15 11.11
C ILE A 179 8.39 -1.34 10.92
N GLY A 180 7.48 -2.06 10.25
CA GLY A 180 7.65 -3.49 9.98
C GLY A 180 8.90 -3.79 9.14
N ALA A 181 9.14 -3.01 8.09
CA ALA A 181 10.34 -3.13 7.25
C ALA A 181 11.62 -2.85 8.03
N ARG A 182 11.64 -1.78 8.85
CA ARG A 182 12.77 -1.43 9.72
C ARG A 182 13.05 -2.53 10.75
N ALA A 183 12.01 -3.05 11.39
CA ALA A 183 12.11 -4.17 12.34
C ALA A 183 12.66 -5.44 11.67
N ALA A 184 12.38 -5.66 10.39
CA ALA A 184 12.92 -6.75 9.58
C ALA A 184 14.32 -6.46 9.00
N GLY A 185 14.95 -5.34 9.37
CA GLY A 185 16.31 -4.97 8.96
C GLY A 185 16.44 -4.38 7.54
N LEU A 186 15.35 -3.90 6.96
CA LEU A 186 15.36 -3.16 5.71
C LEU A 186 15.64 -1.67 5.96
N LEU A 187 16.12 -0.96 4.93
CA LEU A 187 15.94 0.49 4.87
C LEU A 187 14.46 0.79 4.58
N ALA A 188 13.96 1.89 5.11
CA ALA A 188 12.59 2.30 4.82
C ALA A 188 12.44 3.82 4.87
N ILE A 189 11.82 4.38 3.84
CA ILE A 189 11.50 5.79 3.71
C ILE A 189 10.00 5.97 3.98
N TRP A 190 9.66 6.87 4.90
CA TRP A 190 8.29 7.25 5.13
C TRP A 190 7.89 8.42 4.24
N VAL A 191 6.84 8.22 3.44
CA VAL A 191 6.24 9.28 2.62
C VAL A 191 5.09 9.88 3.39
N GLN A 192 5.28 11.05 4.00
CA GLN A 192 4.27 11.76 4.77
C GLN A 192 3.30 12.49 3.81
N ARG A 193 2.32 11.75 3.25
CA ARG A 193 1.32 12.27 2.29
C ARG A 193 0.41 13.34 2.89
N ASP A 194 0.15 13.27 4.19
CA ASP A 194 -0.62 14.25 4.94
C ASP A 194 0.31 14.88 6.00
N PRO A 195 0.56 16.20 5.95
CA PRO A 195 1.45 16.87 6.89
C PRO A 195 0.96 16.84 8.35
N ASN A 196 -0.34 16.55 8.56
CA ASN A 196 -0.92 16.40 9.90
C ASN A 196 -0.77 14.98 10.44
N LYS A 197 -0.41 14.01 9.61
CA LYS A 197 -0.24 12.63 10.04
C LYS A 197 1.06 12.49 10.83
N VAL A 198 0.94 12.01 12.05
CA VAL A 198 2.07 11.75 12.94
C VAL A 198 2.62 10.35 12.65
N PHE A 199 3.96 10.20 12.62
CA PHE A 199 4.58 8.89 12.57
C PHE A 199 4.37 8.16 13.91
N GLU A 200 4.04 6.88 13.83
CA GLU A 200 3.86 6.04 15.02
C GLU A 200 5.22 5.78 15.69
N ASP A 201 5.44 6.39 16.86
CA ASP A 201 6.73 6.24 17.55
C ASP A 201 6.73 5.03 18.50
N TRP A 202 7.16 3.90 17.97
CA TRP A 202 7.39 2.66 18.75
C TRP A 202 8.89 2.45 19.05
N GLY A 203 9.69 3.49 19.01
CA GLY A 203 11.15 3.40 19.14
C GLY A 203 11.86 2.91 17.88
N ILE A 204 11.15 2.75 16.76
CA ILE A 204 11.68 2.37 15.45
C ILE A 204 11.43 3.52 14.49
N GLN A 205 12.52 4.14 14.04
CA GLN A 205 12.47 5.30 13.15
C GLN A 205 12.67 4.92 11.68
N PRO A 206 12.06 5.65 10.73
CA PRO A 206 12.36 5.51 9.32
C PRO A 206 13.82 5.85 9.02
N SER A 207 14.35 5.36 7.91
CA SER A 207 15.70 5.75 7.42
C SER A 207 15.71 7.20 6.94
N ALA A 208 14.61 7.66 6.37
CA ALA A 208 14.36 9.03 5.98
C ALA A 208 12.84 9.32 5.95
N VAL A 209 12.48 10.59 5.98
CA VAL A 209 11.11 11.10 5.81
C VAL A 209 11.09 12.05 4.63
N ILE A 210 10.10 11.90 3.76
CA ILE A 210 9.84 12.79 2.63
C ILE A 210 8.35 13.17 2.60
N ASN A 211 8.01 14.31 2.02
CA ASN A 211 6.61 14.74 1.91
C ASN A 211 6.02 14.42 0.53
N SER A 212 6.88 14.16 -0.44
CA SER A 212 6.51 13.82 -1.82
C SER A 212 7.52 12.83 -2.40
N LEU A 213 7.06 11.96 -3.30
CA LEU A 213 7.95 11.07 -4.05
C LEU A 213 8.93 11.83 -4.96
N SER A 214 8.65 13.10 -5.26
CA SER A 214 9.59 13.97 -6.00
C SER A 214 10.91 14.22 -5.26
N GLU A 215 10.93 14.07 -3.93
CA GLU A 215 12.13 14.23 -3.10
C GLU A 215 12.99 12.95 -3.05
N LEU A 216 12.46 11.84 -3.57
CA LEU A 216 13.05 10.52 -3.35
C LEU A 216 14.45 10.38 -3.97
N GLN A 217 14.64 10.89 -5.20
CA GLN A 217 15.94 10.77 -5.89
C GLN A 217 17.08 11.47 -5.13
N GLU A 218 16.82 12.62 -4.52
CA GLU A 218 17.82 13.32 -3.73
C GLU A 218 18.03 12.64 -2.37
N THR A 219 16.95 12.19 -1.73
CA THR A 219 17.00 11.47 -0.47
C THR A 219 17.85 10.21 -0.57
N LEU A 220 17.70 9.44 -1.66
CA LEU A 220 18.45 8.20 -1.88
C LEU A 220 19.97 8.40 -2.04
N LYS A 221 20.41 9.57 -2.47
CA LYS A 221 21.87 9.89 -2.57
C LYS A 221 22.52 10.07 -1.20
N ASN A 222 21.69 10.32 -0.17
CA ASN A 222 22.15 10.61 1.20
C ASN A 222 21.89 9.44 2.17
N LEU A 223 21.38 8.31 1.69
CA LEU A 223 21.19 7.06 2.43
C LEU A 223 22.34 6.08 2.20
#